data_56da0477212b63ad25a51753fbe0e278
#
_entry.id   56da0477212b63ad25a51753fbe0e278
#
_cell.length_a   1.000
_cell.length_b   1.000
_cell.length_c   1.000
_cell.angle_alpha   90.00
_cell.angle_beta   90.00
_cell.angle_gamma   90.00
#
_symmetry.space_group_name_H-M   'P 1'
#
loop_
_entity.id
_entity.type
_entity.pdbx_description
1 polymer ?
#
loop_
_entity_poly.entity_id
_entity_poly.type
_entity_poly.pdbx_seq_one_letter_code
_entity_poly.pdbx_strand_id
1 'polypeptide(L)'
;MNCHLAESMVTRYISGTLTIYELELFLEHIQTCSSCYEELETYYIVHNAVELLDENQEEDIFDFKNLLEQDLRRARRHVKKKKIIWALEAIGVFLLLGALAALLIYVVVETGAFV
;
A
#
# COMPACT_ATOMS: atom_id res chain seq x y z
N MET A 1 11.08 -6.40 9.29
CA MET A 1 11.90 -6.28 8.05
C MET A 1 13.29 -5.79 8.42
N ASN A 2 14.33 -6.36 7.85
CA ASN A 2 15.71 -5.90 8.04
C ASN A 2 16.16 -5.03 6.85
N CYS A 3 17.29 -4.32 7.01
CA CYS A 3 17.81 -3.43 5.96
C CYS A 3 18.20 -4.18 4.69
N HIS A 4 18.70 -5.40 4.80
CA HIS A 4 19.09 -6.21 3.65
C HIS A 4 17.88 -6.56 2.76
N LEU A 5 16.76 -6.91 3.37
CA LEU A 5 15.52 -7.18 2.65
C LEU A 5 14.94 -5.90 2.04
N ALA A 6 14.97 -4.79 2.77
CA ALA A 6 14.54 -3.49 2.25
C ALA A 6 15.38 -3.06 1.04
N GLU A 7 16.69 -3.24 1.09
CA GLU A 7 17.58 -2.97 -0.03
C GLU A 7 17.23 -3.78 -1.28
N SER A 8 16.90 -5.04 -1.13
CA SER A 8 16.47 -5.88 -2.25
C SER A 8 15.12 -5.45 -2.84
N MET A 9 14.28 -4.78 -2.05
CA MET A 9 12.98 -4.27 -2.49
C MET A 9 13.02 -2.91 -3.18
N VAL A 10 14.11 -2.14 -3.05
CA VAL A 10 14.23 -0.80 -3.64
C VAL A 10 14.01 -0.84 -5.16
N THR A 11 14.67 -1.74 -5.86
CA THR A 11 14.55 -1.88 -7.31
C THR A 11 13.12 -2.27 -7.71
N ARG A 12 12.51 -3.18 -6.97
CA ARG A 12 11.13 -3.61 -7.20
C ARG A 12 10.13 -2.49 -6.90
N TYR A 13 10.39 -1.66 -5.91
CA TYR A 13 9.58 -0.49 -5.62
C TYR A 13 9.60 0.49 -6.80
N ILE A 14 10.77 0.82 -7.33
CA ILE A 14 10.94 1.75 -8.45
C ILE A 14 10.25 1.21 -9.71
N SER A 15 10.33 -0.09 -9.97
CA SER A 15 9.66 -0.73 -11.12
C SER A 15 8.17 -1.00 -10.91
N GLY A 16 7.65 -0.77 -9.69
CA GLY A 16 6.23 -0.95 -9.39
C GLY A 16 5.76 -2.39 -9.29
N THR A 17 6.66 -3.33 -8.99
CA THR A 17 6.36 -4.77 -8.95
C THR A 17 6.11 -5.32 -7.55
N LEU A 18 6.13 -4.49 -6.52
CA LEU A 18 5.84 -4.91 -5.15
C LEU A 18 4.36 -5.23 -4.97
N THR A 19 4.07 -6.31 -4.25
CA THR A 19 2.70 -6.59 -3.78
C THR A 19 2.31 -5.57 -2.71
N ILE A 20 1.01 -5.46 -2.41
CA ILE A 20 0.53 -4.52 -1.39
C ILE A 20 1.09 -4.83 -0.01
N TYR A 21 1.20 -6.11 0.34
CA TYR A 21 1.80 -6.53 1.59
C TYR A 21 3.28 -6.14 1.69
N GLU A 22 4.04 -6.42 0.63
CA GLU A 22 5.45 -6.05 0.55
C GLU A 22 5.65 -4.53 0.56
N LEU A 23 4.80 -3.80 -0.14
CA LEU A 23 4.81 -2.34 -0.18
C LEU A 23 4.57 -1.74 1.21
N GLU A 24 3.62 -2.26 1.95
CA GLU A 24 3.34 -1.82 3.32
C GLU A 24 4.56 -1.99 4.24
N LEU A 25 5.19 -3.17 4.21
CA LEU A 25 6.38 -3.46 5.00
C LEU A 25 7.56 -2.57 4.59
N PHE A 26 7.74 -2.36 3.30
CA PHE A 26 8.81 -1.52 2.78
C PHE A 26 8.62 -0.06 3.21
N LEU A 27 7.42 0.50 3.07
CA LEU A 27 7.13 1.87 3.48
C LEU A 27 7.32 2.08 4.97
N GLU A 28 6.89 1.14 5.80
CA GLU A 28 7.09 1.19 7.23
C GLU A 28 8.58 1.22 7.60
N HIS A 29 9.38 0.37 6.97
CA HIS A 29 10.82 0.35 7.19
C HIS A 29 11.50 1.65 6.75
N ILE A 30 11.13 2.19 5.59
CA ILE A 30 11.66 3.46 5.07
C ILE A 30 11.36 4.64 6.01
N GLN A 31 10.22 4.63 6.68
CA GLN A 31 9.88 5.67 7.67
C GLN A 31 10.76 5.62 8.92
N THR A 32 11.22 4.45 9.32
CA THR A 32 11.95 4.24 10.57
C THR A 32 13.45 4.13 10.38
N CYS A 33 13.91 3.87 9.16
CA CYS A 33 15.33 3.69 8.86
C CYS A 33 15.82 4.75 7.87
N SER A 34 16.52 5.77 8.36
CA SER A 34 17.07 6.85 7.52
C SER A 34 18.10 6.36 6.49
N SER A 35 18.86 5.34 6.84
CA SER A 35 19.85 4.74 5.95
C SER A 35 19.21 4.11 4.71
N CYS A 36 18.13 3.35 4.89
CA CYS A 36 17.38 2.76 3.78
C CYS A 36 16.64 3.83 2.96
N TYR A 37 16.16 4.89 3.60
CA TYR A 37 15.56 6.03 2.90
C TYR A 37 16.57 6.73 1.99
N GLU A 38 17.77 7.00 2.47
CA GLU A 38 18.84 7.61 1.68
C GLU A 38 19.24 6.74 0.49
N GLU A 39 19.29 5.45 0.68
CA GLU A 39 19.58 4.50 -0.37
C GLU A 39 18.49 4.49 -1.43
N LEU A 40 17.22 4.47 -1.02
CA LEU A 40 16.08 4.61 -1.93
C LEU A 40 16.14 5.92 -2.71
N GLU A 41 16.43 7.03 -2.04
CA GLU A 41 16.58 8.34 -2.68
C GLU A 41 17.66 8.31 -3.76
N THR A 42 18.81 7.71 -3.47
CA THR A 42 19.91 7.58 -4.42
C THR A 42 19.52 6.78 -5.66
N TYR A 43 18.90 5.61 -5.47
CA TYR A 43 18.43 4.78 -6.58
C TYR A 43 17.33 5.47 -7.39
N TYR A 44 16.44 6.18 -6.75
CA TYR A 44 15.36 6.91 -7.40
C TYR A 44 15.91 8.04 -8.28
N ILE A 45 16.87 8.81 -7.77
CA ILE A 45 17.53 9.89 -8.51
C ILE A 45 18.27 9.33 -9.73
N VAL A 46 19.03 8.25 -9.57
CA VAL A 46 19.75 7.63 -10.67
C VAL A 46 18.80 7.12 -11.75
N HIS A 47 17.72 6.46 -11.35
CA HIS A 47 16.71 5.94 -12.28
C HIS A 47 16.06 7.06 -13.11
N ASN A 48 15.64 8.14 -12.46
CA ASN A 48 15.04 9.28 -13.14
C ASN A 48 16.05 10.11 -13.94
N ALA A 49 17.29 10.22 -13.47
CA ALA A 49 18.34 10.93 -14.18
C ALA A 49 18.66 10.30 -15.55
N VAL A 50 18.62 8.98 -15.66
CA VAL A 50 18.79 8.28 -16.93
C VAL A 50 17.70 8.65 -17.93
N GLU A 51 16.45 8.80 -17.47
CA GLU A 51 15.33 9.24 -18.31
C GLU A 51 15.46 10.72 -18.70
N LEU A 52 16.01 11.58 -17.82
CA LEU A 52 16.13 13.03 -18.05
C LEU A 52 17.35 13.43 -18.86
N LEU A 53 18.39 12.60 -18.95
CA LEU A 53 19.54 12.87 -19.80
C LEU A 53 19.17 13.00 -21.27
N ASP A 54 18.05 12.42 -21.68
CA ASP A 54 17.48 12.58 -23.02
C ASP A 54 16.78 13.92 -23.25
N GLU A 55 16.45 14.68 -22.19
CA GLU A 55 15.68 15.93 -22.26
C GLU A 55 16.45 17.21 -21.91
N ASN A 56 17.75 17.18 -21.59
CA ASN A 56 18.61 18.34 -21.31
C ASN A 56 18.11 19.29 -20.19
N GLN A 57 17.52 18.78 -19.12
CA GLN A 57 17.09 19.61 -17.99
C GLN A 57 17.99 19.40 -16.77
N GLU A 58 18.95 20.28 -16.58
CA GLU A 58 19.84 20.28 -15.40
C GLU A 58 19.18 20.87 -14.14
N GLU A 59 18.02 21.51 -14.26
CA GLU A 59 17.34 22.22 -13.15
C GLU A 59 16.52 21.31 -12.24
N ASP A 60 16.25 20.05 -12.64
CA ASP A 60 15.30 19.17 -11.97
C ASP A 60 15.88 18.27 -10.86
N ILE A 61 17.17 18.38 -10.55
CA ILE A 61 17.80 17.56 -9.49
C ILE A 61 17.18 17.82 -8.12
N PHE A 62 16.74 19.06 -7.86
CA PHE A 62 16.06 19.42 -6.60
C PHE A 62 14.61 18.93 -6.52
N ASP A 63 13.95 18.75 -7.65
CA ASP A 63 12.57 18.29 -7.72
C ASP A 63 12.43 16.77 -7.50
N PHE A 64 13.51 15.99 -7.67
CA PHE A 64 13.49 14.54 -7.47
C PHE A 64 13.16 14.14 -6.04
N LYS A 65 13.67 14.87 -5.05
CA LYS A 65 13.34 14.62 -3.65
C LYS A 65 11.86 14.84 -3.39
N ASN A 66 11.29 15.91 -3.93
CA ASN A 66 9.86 16.21 -3.83
C ASN A 66 9.01 15.17 -4.56
N LEU A 67 9.45 14.74 -5.75
CA LEU A 67 8.78 13.68 -6.50
C LEU A 67 8.78 12.35 -5.74
N LEU A 68 9.90 11.98 -5.13
CA LEU A 68 9.99 10.78 -4.32
C LEU A 68 9.04 10.85 -3.12
N GLU A 69 9.00 11.98 -2.41
CA GLU A 69 8.07 12.17 -1.29
C GLU A 69 6.61 12.08 -1.73
N GLN A 70 6.26 12.64 -2.89
CA GLN A 70 4.92 12.52 -3.46
C GLN A 70 4.58 11.08 -3.81
N ASP A 71 5.50 10.34 -4.42
CA ASP A 71 5.30 8.92 -4.75
C ASP A 71 5.11 8.07 -3.49
N LEU A 72 5.90 8.31 -2.45
CA LEU A 72 5.76 7.64 -1.16
C LEU A 72 4.40 7.94 -0.51
N ARG A 73 3.94 9.20 -0.57
CA ARG A 73 2.61 9.58 -0.07
C ARG A 73 1.48 8.90 -0.84
N ARG A 74 1.60 8.82 -2.16
CA ARG A 74 0.62 8.10 -3.00
C ARG A 74 0.58 6.62 -2.66
N ALA A 75 1.75 6.00 -2.50
CA ALA A 75 1.85 4.60 -2.13
C ALA A 75 1.20 4.32 -0.77
N ARG A 76 1.43 5.19 0.22
CA ARG A 76 0.80 5.09 1.55
C ARG A 76 -0.72 5.22 1.47
N ARG A 77 -1.22 6.19 0.69
CA ARG A 77 -2.67 6.36 0.49
C ARG A 77 -3.29 5.13 -0.18
N HIS A 78 -2.59 4.57 -1.16
CA HIS A 78 -3.05 3.37 -1.87
C HIS A 78 -3.18 2.18 -0.93
N VAL A 79 -2.19 1.95 -0.07
CA VAL A 79 -2.23 0.89 0.95
C VAL A 79 -3.38 1.13 1.94
N LYS A 80 -3.55 2.37 2.43
CA LYS A 80 -4.65 2.72 3.35
C LYS A 80 -6.02 2.50 2.71
N LYS A 81 -6.21 2.92 1.47
CA LYS A 81 -7.47 2.73 0.75
C LYS A 81 -7.81 1.25 0.61
N LYS A 82 -6.86 0.41 0.25
CA LYS A 82 -7.09 -1.03 0.14
C LYS A 82 -7.46 -1.66 1.48
N LYS A 83 -6.80 -1.27 2.57
CA LYS A 83 -7.15 -1.73 3.92
C LYS A 83 -8.57 -1.35 4.30
N ILE A 84 -8.98 -0.11 4.02
CA ILE A 84 -10.33 0.38 4.31
C ILE A 84 -11.37 -0.39 3.49
N ILE A 85 -11.13 -0.61 2.20
CA ILE A 85 -12.02 -1.38 1.33
C ILE A 85 -12.18 -2.80 1.84
N TRP A 86 -11.09 -3.46 2.22
CA TRP A 86 -11.14 -4.81 2.80
C TRP A 86 -11.93 -4.86 4.10
N ALA A 87 -11.73 -3.87 4.99
CA ALA A 87 -12.47 -3.77 6.24
C ALA A 87 -13.95 -3.55 6.00
N LEU A 88 -14.32 -2.65 5.09
CA LEU A 88 -15.72 -2.38 4.72
C LEU A 88 -16.40 -3.61 4.11
N GLU A 89 -15.69 -4.33 3.25
CA GLU A 89 -16.18 -5.55 2.64
C GLU A 89 -16.44 -6.64 3.68
N ALA A 90 -15.52 -6.84 4.62
CA ALA A 90 -15.68 -7.78 5.72
C ALA A 90 -16.86 -7.42 6.61
N ILE A 91 -17.05 -6.14 6.95
CA ILE A 91 -18.18 -5.65 7.75
C ILE A 91 -19.49 -5.89 7.00
N GLY A 92 -19.53 -5.59 5.69
CA GLY A 92 -20.72 -5.82 4.87
C GLY A 92 -21.15 -7.28 4.82
N VAL A 93 -20.20 -8.20 4.63
CA VAL A 93 -20.46 -9.64 4.64
C VAL A 93 -20.96 -10.10 6.00
N PHE A 94 -20.35 -9.61 7.08
CA PHE A 94 -20.77 -9.96 8.44
C PHE A 94 -22.19 -9.51 8.75
N LEU A 95 -22.55 -8.29 8.36
CA LEU A 95 -23.91 -7.76 8.52
C LEU A 95 -24.93 -8.54 7.70
N LEU A 96 -24.59 -8.93 6.49
CA LEU A 96 -25.45 -9.73 5.62
C LEU A 96 -25.74 -11.10 6.23
N LEU A 97 -24.70 -11.79 6.73
CA LEU A 97 -24.85 -13.08 7.39
C LEU A 97 -25.70 -12.97 8.67
N GLY A 98 -25.50 -11.93 9.44
CA GLY A 98 -26.31 -11.66 10.64
C GLY A 98 -27.77 -11.43 10.30
N ALA A 99 -28.07 -10.67 9.25
CA ALA A 99 -29.42 -10.43 8.78
C ALA A 99 -30.10 -11.72 8.32
N LEU A 100 -29.39 -12.57 7.57
CA LEU A 100 -29.91 -13.86 7.12
C LEU A 100 -30.20 -14.79 8.31
N ALA A 101 -29.30 -14.85 9.28
CA ALA A 101 -29.51 -15.65 10.49
C ALA A 101 -30.74 -15.17 11.29
N ALA A 102 -30.88 -13.85 11.46
CA ALA A 102 -32.04 -13.26 12.14
C ALA A 102 -33.34 -13.58 11.41
N LEU A 103 -33.33 -13.52 10.09
CA LEU A 103 -34.50 -13.83 9.27
C LEU A 103 -34.88 -15.31 9.39
N LEU A 104 -33.92 -16.21 9.39
CA LEU A 104 -34.16 -17.65 9.59
C LEU A 104 -34.74 -17.93 10.96
N ILE A 105 -34.22 -17.31 12.02
CA ILE A 105 -34.76 -17.43 13.38
C ILE A 105 -36.18 -16.93 13.43
N TYR A 106 -36.48 -15.78 12.82
CA TYR A 106 -37.84 -15.21 12.75
C TYR A 106 -38.80 -16.15 12.06
N VAL A 107 -38.43 -16.71 10.91
CA VAL A 107 -39.29 -17.66 10.17
C VAL A 107 -39.53 -18.93 10.96
N VAL A 108 -38.53 -19.46 11.63
CA VAL A 108 -38.63 -20.66 12.44
C VAL A 108 -39.59 -20.42 13.65
N VAL A 109 -39.49 -19.25 14.27
CA VAL A 109 -40.37 -18.87 15.39
C VAL A 109 -41.84 -18.69 14.92
N GLU A 110 -42.03 -18.02 13.77
CA GLU A 110 -43.36 -17.79 13.17
C GLU A 110 -44.02 -19.10 12.70
N THR A 111 -43.27 -19.99 12.11
CA THR A 111 -43.81 -21.27 11.63
C THR A 111 -43.95 -22.33 12.71
N GLY A 112 -43.56 -22.01 13.95
CA GLY A 112 -43.71 -22.93 15.08
C GLY A 112 -42.87 -24.21 14.96
N ALA A 113 -41.83 -24.19 14.18
CA ALA A 113 -40.95 -25.35 13.97
C ALA A 113 -40.13 -25.74 15.21
N PHE A 114 -40.20 -24.94 16.25
CA PHE A 114 -39.54 -25.16 17.55
C PHE A 114 -40.41 -25.84 18.60
N VAL A 115 -41.56 -26.26 18.23
CA VAL A 115 -42.47 -26.96 19.18
C VAL A 115 -42.34 -28.45 19.08
#